data_616abd07ce203d5d799af87a0cc10824
#
_entry.id   616abd07ce203d5d799af87a0cc10824
#
_cell.length_a   1.000
_cell.length_b   1.000
_cell.length_c   1.000
_cell.angle_alpha   90.00
_cell.angle_beta   90.00
_cell.angle_gamma   90.00
#
_symmetry.space_group_name_H-M   'P 1'
#
loop_
_entity.id
_entity.type
_entity.pdbx_description
1 polymer ?
#
loop_
_entity_poly.entity_id
_entity_poly.type
_entity_poly.pdbx_seq_one_letter_code
_entity_poly.pdbx_strand_id
1 'polypeptide(L)'
;MKRICAITMVRNDEFYLRRWVEYYGNQLGKENLRIYFDGEDQQVPDFCKEVYTELRPRVAGNVAKSDKGRINFLSSRAALLFEQGYDLVIGTDVDEFLIVDPKLGQTLPEYLSSRNIKYCMSALGVDVGQHLDLEKPIDGSRPLLSQRSYAYLSSRYTKASILARPLQWGSGFHRVKGHNYHIAPELYLFHLGGFDYEMMKRQLSNSDLLATGWGKHLHRRAKTIRIVTHGKAFQWDKTVRGMRFIQQWVRQLFAWNKPWNPFYKVVVRIPDRFKNVL
;
A
#
# COMPACT_ATOMS: atom_id res chain seq x y z
N MET A 1 -17.89 13.37 -10.75
CA MET A 1 -16.81 12.51 -10.26
C MET A 1 -16.88 12.48 -8.73
N LYS A 2 -16.60 11.35 -8.07
CA LYS A 2 -16.58 11.27 -6.60
C LYS A 2 -15.46 12.12 -6.02
N ARG A 3 -15.71 12.75 -4.86
CA ARG A 3 -14.66 13.42 -4.07
C ARG A 3 -13.90 12.37 -3.29
N ILE A 4 -12.61 12.24 -3.53
CA ILE A 4 -11.76 11.18 -2.98
C ILE A 4 -10.60 11.82 -2.22
N CYS A 5 -10.38 11.39 -0.98
CA CYS A 5 -9.23 11.81 -0.17
C CYS A 5 -8.30 10.61 0.08
N ALA A 6 -7.00 10.83 0.01
CA ALA A 6 -6.01 9.84 0.44
C ALA A 6 -5.36 10.25 1.75
N ILE A 7 -5.24 9.30 2.69
CA ILE A 7 -4.64 9.52 4.01
C ILE A 7 -3.52 8.53 4.28
N THR A 8 -2.46 9.00 4.90
CA THR A 8 -1.34 8.17 5.35
C THR A 8 -0.76 8.66 6.68
N MET A 9 -0.01 7.81 7.35
CA MET A 9 0.83 8.21 8.49
C MET A 9 2.24 7.69 8.25
N VAL A 10 3.23 8.58 8.47
CA VAL A 10 4.63 8.33 8.16
C VAL A 10 5.53 8.67 9.34
N ARG A 11 6.66 7.97 9.45
CA ARG A 11 7.77 8.32 10.33
C ARG A 11 9.10 8.08 9.63
N ASN A 12 9.90 9.15 9.48
CA ASN A 12 11.29 9.11 8.97
C ASN A 12 11.45 8.34 7.65
N ASP A 13 10.47 8.47 6.73
CA ASP A 13 10.50 7.81 5.43
C ASP A 13 10.20 8.80 4.29
N GLU A 14 11.14 9.73 4.09
CA GLU A 14 11.01 10.78 3.07
C GLU A 14 11.00 10.20 1.65
N PHE A 15 11.75 9.12 1.41
CA PHE A 15 11.86 8.51 0.08
C PHE A 15 10.51 8.05 -0.45
N TYR A 16 9.76 7.26 0.33
CA TYR A 16 8.43 6.81 -0.08
C TYR A 16 7.38 7.91 0.04
N LEU A 17 7.49 8.78 1.05
CA LEU A 17 6.56 9.90 1.21
C LEU A 17 6.54 10.81 -0.01
N ARG A 18 7.69 11.15 -0.59
CA ARG A 18 7.79 11.98 -1.81
C ARG A 18 7.02 11.34 -2.96
N ARG A 19 7.22 10.04 -3.20
CA ARG A 19 6.51 9.29 -4.26
C ARG A 19 5.01 9.20 -3.99
N TRP A 20 4.64 9.02 -2.73
CA TRP A 20 3.23 8.98 -2.33
C TRP A 20 2.54 10.31 -2.61
N VAL A 21 3.17 11.43 -2.28
CA VAL A 21 2.66 12.79 -2.56
C VAL A 21 2.59 13.04 -4.06
N GLU A 22 3.63 12.70 -4.81
CA GLU A 22 3.66 12.85 -6.26
C GLU A 22 2.57 12.00 -6.93
N TYR A 23 2.49 10.72 -6.59
CA TYR A 23 1.52 9.82 -7.21
C TYR A 23 0.07 10.20 -6.89
N TYR A 24 -0.27 10.25 -5.60
CA TYR A 24 -1.66 10.56 -5.22
C TYR A 24 -2.01 12.03 -5.48
N GLY A 25 -1.05 12.93 -5.44
CA GLY A 25 -1.25 14.35 -5.82
C GLY A 25 -1.60 14.49 -7.30
N ASN A 26 -0.91 13.75 -8.17
CA ASN A 26 -1.24 13.74 -9.61
C ASN A 26 -2.59 13.07 -9.92
N GLN A 27 -3.02 12.10 -9.09
CA GLN A 27 -4.30 11.40 -9.28
C GLN A 27 -5.49 12.16 -8.70
N LEU A 28 -5.34 12.79 -7.54
CA LEU A 28 -6.45 13.29 -6.73
C LEU A 28 -6.43 14.81 -6.53
N GLY A 29 -5.31 15.47 -6.80
CA GLY A 29 -5.01 16.82 -6.34
C GLY A 29 -4.39 16.82 -4.94
N LYS A 30 -3.37 17.66 -4.72
CA LYS A 30 -2.65 17.73 -3.43
C LYS A 30 -3.55 18.16 -2.27
N GLU A 31 -4.55 18.98 -2.52
CA GLU A 31 -5.56 19.44 -1.57
C GLU A 31 -6.41 18.30 -0.99
N ASN A 32 -6.45 17.15 -1.67
CA ASN A 32 -7.16 15.94 -1.26
C ASN A 32 -6.26 14.90 -0.57
N LEU A 33 -5.04 15.30 -0.18
CA LEU A 33 -4.13 14.46 0.59
C LEU A 33 -4.09 14.87 2.05
N ARG A 34 -3.93 13.90 2.95
CA ARG A 34 -3.75 14.14 4.40
C ARG A 34 -2.58 13.29 4.90
N ILE A 35 -1.55 13.92 5.40
CA ILE A 35 -0.34 13.28 5.91
C ILE A 35 -0.22 13.54 7.41
N TYR A 36 -0.13 12.47 8.17
CA TYR A 36 0.07 12.52 9.61
C TYR A 36 1.48 12.03 9.93
N PHE A 37 2.27 12.86 10.63
CA PHE A 37 3.61 12.51 11.06
C PHE A 37 3.57 11.89 12.46
N ASP A 38 4.08 10.66 12.62
CA ASP A 38 4.13 9.95 13.90
C ASP A 38 5.35 10.39 14.71
N GLY A 39 5.23 11.54 15.35
CA GLY A 39 6.23 12.19 16.18
C GLY A 39 6.29 13.69 15.93
N GLU A 40 6.24 14.48 17.01
CA GLU A 40 6.43 15.95 16.98
C GLU A 40 7.88 16.34 16.71
N ASP A 41 8.79 15.38 16.79
CA ASP A 41 10.23 15.48 16.50
C ASP A 41 10.55 15.45 15.00
N GLN A 42 9.54 15.27 14.14
CA GLN A 42 9.74 15.23 12.70
C GLN A 42 9.63 16.61 12.05
N GLN A 43 10.33 16.78 10.95
CA GLN A 43 10.21 17.95 10.09
C GLN A 43 9.31 17.64 8.91
N VAL A 44 8.42 18.59 8.58
CA VAL A 44 7.58 18.49 7.38
C VAL A 44 8.42 18.87 6.16
N PRO A 45 8.63 17.96 5.20
CA PRO A 45 9.43 18.27 4.01
C PRO A 45 8.78 19.34 3.12
N ASP A 46 9.59 20.13 2.43
CA ASP A 46 9.13 21.21 1.54
C ASP A 46 8.14 20.76 0.46
N PHE A 47 8.27 19.56 -0.07
CA PHE A 47 7.35 19.04 -1.08
C PHE A 47 5.92 18.75 -0.54
N CYS A 48 5.73 18.83 0.78
CA CYS A 48 4.41 18.71 1.43
C CYS A 48 3.71 20.06 1.67
N LYS A 49 4.29 21.22 1.27
CA LYS A 49 3.75 22.55 1.56
C LYS A 49 2.30 22.78 1.11
N GLU A 50 1.89 22.12 0.01
CA GLU A 50 0.53 22.22 -0.55
C GLU A 50 -0.40 21.08 -0.09
N VAL A 51 0.06 20.26 0.87
CA VAL A 51 -0.68 19.11 1.40
C VAL A 51 -1.04 19.39 2.85
N TYR A 52 -2.22 18.97 3.28
CA TYR A 52 -2.53 19.00 4.70
C TYR A 52 -1.61 18.07 5.48
N THR A 53 -0.91 18.61 6.46
CA THR A 53 -0.01 17.89 7.32
C THR A 53 -0.33 18.13 8.80
N GLU A 54 -0.16 17.10 9.63
CA GLU A 54 -0.34 17.18 11.08
C GLU A 54 0.77 16.40 11.77
N LEU A 55 1.55 17.07 12.63
CA LEU A 55 2.50 16.44 13.54
C LEU A 55 1.74 15.92 14.75
N ARG A 56 2.08 14.75 15.23
CA ARG A 56 1.39 14.12 16.35
C ARG A 56 2.36 13.56 17.38
N PRO A 57 1.96 13.55 18.66
CA PRO A 57 2.73 12.84 19.68
C PRO A 57 2.93 11.37 19.29
N ARG A 58 4.16 10.90 19.40
CA ARG A 58 4.49 9.50 19.10
C ARG A 58 3.76 8.56 20.05
N VAL A 59 3.11 7.54 19.50
CA VAL A 59 2.50 6.47 20.31
C VAL A 59 3.60 5.55 20.83
N ALA A 60 3.96 5.69 22.10
CA ALA A 60 4.93 4.80 22.75
C ALA A 60 4.37 3.38 22.91
N GLY A 61 5.22 2.38 22.71
CA GLY A 61 4.88 0.98 22.94
C GLY A 61 5.47 0.02 21.90
N ASN A 62 5.08 -1.25 21.98
CA ASN A 62 5.48 -2.23 20.98
C ASN A 62 4.73 -1.98 19.65
N VAL A 63 5.27 -2.52 18.55
CA VAL A 63 4.74 -2.34 17.18
C VAL A 63 3.24 -2.64 17.07
N ALA A 64 2.74 -3.66 17.76
CA ALA A 64 1.32 -4.03 17.69
C ALA A 64 0.40 -3.00 18.34
N LYS A 65 0.78 -2.46 19.51
CA LYS A 65 0.04 -1.41 20.22
C LYS A 65 0.09 -0.09 19.44
N SER A 66 1.27 0.26 18.95
CA SER A 66 1.49 1.44 18.11
C SER A 66 0.67 1.38 16.81
N ASP A 67 0.70 0.25 16.09
CA ASP A 67 -0.10 0.07 14.87
C ASP A 67 -1.62 0.14 15.14
N LYS A 68 -2.09 -0.44 16.25
CA LYS A 68 -3.51 -0.32 16.63
C LYS A 68 -3.91 1.13 16.92
N GLY A 69 -3.07 1.88 17.64
CA GLY A 69 -3.28 3.31 17.91
C GLY A 69 -3.31 4.12 16.61
N ARG A 70 -2.33 3.89 15.72
CA ARG A 70 -2.24 4.51 14.39
C ARG A 70 -3.52 4.28 13.57
N ILE A 71 -3.97 3.05 13.46
CA ILE A 71 -5.14 2.71 12.65
C ILE A 71 -6.44 3.24 13.26
N ASN A 72 -6.58 3.24 14.57
CA ASN A 72 -7.74 3.86 15.23
C ASN A 72 -7.81 5.36 14.91
N PHE A 73 -6.67 6.05 15.01
CA PHE A 73 -6.59 7.46 14.65
C PHE A 73 -6.92 7.71 13.17
N LEU A 74 -6.30 6.99 12.24
CA LEU A 74 -6.58 7.15 10.82
C LEU A 74 -8.05 6.86 10.47
N SER A 75 -8.66 5.89 11.15
CA SER A 75 -10.10 5.61 10.99
C SER A 75 -10.98 6.77 11.49
N SER A 76 -10.62 7.42 12.61
CA SER A 76 -11.34 8.61 13.10
C SER A 76 -11.19 9.80 12.13
N ARG A 77 -9.99 9.99 11.56
CA ARG A 77 -9.77 11.04 10.55
C ARG A 77 -10.54 10.75 9.26
N ALA A 78 -10.62 9.49 8.84
CA ALA A 78 -11.47 9.09 7.71
C ALA A 78 -12.95 9.42 7.97
N ALA A 79 -13.46 9.19 9.19
CA ALA A 79 -14.84 9.55 9.53
C ALA A 79 -15.10 11.05 9.38
N LEU A 80 -14.20 11.91 9.87
CA LEU A 80 -14.31 13.37 9.70
C LEU A 80 -14.28 13.80 8.22
N LEU A 81 -13.52 13.10 7.36
CA LEU A 81 -13.51 13.39 5.93
C LEU A 81 -14.87 13.09 5.27
N PHE A 82 -15.57 12.04 5.70
CA PHE A 82 -16.95 11.79 5.24
C PHE A 82 -17.90 12.90 5.67
N GLU A 83 -17.76 13.43 6.89
CA GLU A 83 -18.54 14.59 7.37
C GLU A 83 -18.25 15.87 6.54
N GLN A 84 -17.03 16.00 6.00
CA GLN A 84 -16.62 17.06 5.08
C GLN A 84 -17.09 16.85 3.63
N GLY A 85 -17.87 15.79 3.35
CA GLY A 85 -18.48 15.52 2.06
C GLY A 85 -17.57 14.76 1.08
N TYR A 86 -16.52 14.07 1.53
CA TYR A 86 -15.82 13.10 0.69
C TYR A 86 -16.66 11.84 0.49
N ASP A 87 -16.70 11.32 -0.73
CA ASP A 87 -17.41 10.08 -1.07
C ASP A 87 -16.59 8.83 -0.78
N LEU A 88 -15.25 8.94 -0.91
CA LEU A 88 -14.31 7.86 -0.68
C LEU A 88 -13.09 8.35 0.09
N VAL A 89 -12.58 7.50 0.98
CA VAL A 89 -11.31 7.72 1.66
C VAL A 89 -10.38 6.54 1.41
N ILE A 90 -9.19 6.83 0.88
CA ILE A 90 -8.12 5.87 0.64
C ILE A 90 -7.15 5.92 1.82
N GLY A 91 -6.91 4.78 2.49
CA GLY A 91 -5.89 4.64 3.53
C GLY A 91 -4.80 3.66 3.09
N THR A 92 -3.56 4.14 3.02
CA THR A 92 -2.38 3.33 2.65
C THR A 92 -1.17 3.68 3.51
N ASP A 93 -0.22 2.75 3.60
CA ASP A 93 1.12 3.07 4.04
C ASP A 93 1.86 3.87 2.93
N VAL A 94 2.93 4.61 3.26
CA VAL A 94 3.63 5.48 2.28
C VAL A 94 4.34 4.70 1.17
N ASP A 95 4.60 3.42 1.38
CA ASP A 95 5.19 2.48 0.42
C ASP A 95 4.13 1.67 -0.35
N GLU A 96 2.86 2.11 -0.34
CA GLU A 96 1.72 1.44 -0.96
C GLU A 96 0.97 2.34 -1.94
N PHE A 97 0.78 1.85 -3.16
CA PHE A 97 0.18 2.59 -4.27
C PHE A 97 -0.97 1.82 -4.90
N LEU A 98 -2.16 2.42 -4.92
CA LEU A 98 -3.32 1.87 -5.63
C LEU A 98 -3.22 2.23 -7.11
N ILE A 99 -2.94 1.24 -7.94
CA ILE A 99 -2.73 1.43 -9.38
C ILE A 99 -3.83 0.71 -10.15
N VAL A 100 -4.54 1.46 -10.99
CA VAL A 100 -5.45 0.92 -12.01
C VAL A 100 -4.61 0.37 -13.16
N ASP A 101 -4.98 -0.80 -13.71
CA ASP A 101 -4.24 -1.34 -14.87
C ASP A 101 -4.26 -0.33 -16.03
N PRO A 102 -3.10 0.13 -16.51
CA PRO A 102 -3.03 1.15 -17.58
C PRO A 102 -3.74 0.75 -18.88
N LYS A 103 -3.97 -0.55 -19.11
CA LYS A 103 -4.74 -1.03 -20.27
C LYS A 103 -6.19 -0.53 -20.30
N LEU A 104 -6.73 -0.07 -19.14
CA LEU A 104 -8.08 0.49 -19.09
C LEU A 104 -8.15 1.93 -19.58
N GLY A 105 -7.02 2.64 -19.70
CA GLY A 105 -6.99 4.06 -20.05
C GLY A 105 -7.74 4.96 -19.07
N GLN A 106 -7.90 4.52 -17.82
CA GLN A 106 -8.61 5.24 -16.75
C GLN A 106 -7.64 5.68 -15.65
N THR A 107 -7.84 6.87 -15.13
CA THR A 107 -7.20 7.34 -13.89
C THR A 107 -7.81 6.65 -12.68
N LEU A 108 -7.15 6.71 -11.53
CA LEU A 108 -7.67 6.15 -10.27
C LEU A 108 -9.02 6.78 -9.87
N PRO A 109 -9.24 8.11 -9.92
CA PRO A 109 -10.53 8.69 -9.58
C PRO A 109 -11.64 8.33 -10.59
N GLU A 110 -11.37 8.23 -11.88
CA GLU A 110 -12.35 7.77 -12.88
C GLU A 110 -12.77 6.32 -12.60
N TYR A 111 -11.80 5.45 -12.39
CA TYR A 111 -12.05 4.05 -12.06
C TYR A 111 -12.91 3.92 -10.80
N LEU A 112 -12.54 4.60 -9.71
CA LEU A 112 -13.28 4.52 -8.44
C LEU A 112 -14.67 5.16 -8.53
N SER A 113 -14.82 6.24 -9.32
CA SER A 113 -16.11 6.90 -9.52
C SER A 113 -17.11 6.02 -10.27
N SER A 114 -16.64 5.18 -11.20
CA SER A 114 -17.48 4.24 -11.96
C SER A 114 -17.95 3.03 -11.14
N ARG A 115 -17.42 2.83 -9.91
CA ARG A 115 -17.73 1.66 -9.07
C ARG A 115 -18.81 1.98 -8.03
N ASN A 116 -19.76 1.04 -7.84
CA ASN A 116 -20.68 1.07 -6.72
C ASN A 116 -20.01 0.41 -5.50
N ILE A 117 -19.43 1.21 -4.61
CA ILE A 117 -18.75 0.77 -3.40
C ILE A 117 -19.68 0.98 -2.21
N LYS A 118 -20.23 -0.10 -1.67
CA LYS A 118 -21.22 -0.01 -0.57
C LYS A 118 -20.55 0.32 0.78
N TYR A 119 -19.44 -0.32 1.10
CA TYR A 119 -18.73 -0.21 2.39
C TYR A 119 -17.24 0.04 2.21
N CYS A 120 -16.54 -0.91 1.62
CA CYS A 120 -15.11 -0.85 1.35
C CYS A 120 -14.75 -1.63 0.09
N MET A 121 -13.58 -1.34 -0.46
CA MET A 121 -13.03 -2.04 -1.61
C MET A 121 -11.55 -2.37 -1.37
N SER A 122 -11.14 -3.54 -1.84
CA SER A 122 -9.76 -4.00 -1.83
C SER A 122 -9.18 -4.01 -3.23
N ALA A 123 -7.89 -3.76 -3.33
CA ALA A 123 -7.09 -4.03 -4.52
C ALA A 123 -6.32 -5.34 -4.35
N LEU A 124 -5.97 -6.03 -5.45
CA LEU A 124 -5.12 -7.22 -5.38
C LEU A 124 -3.69 -6.82 -4.99
N GLY A 125 -3.16 -7.44 -3.96
CA GLY A 125 -1.83 -7.14 -3.42
C GLY A 125 -0.69 -7.62 -4.32
N VAL A 126 0.17 -6.70 -4.71
CA VAL A 126 1.35 -6.88 -5.57
C VAL A 126 2.58 -6.42 -4.78
N ASP A 127 3.30 -7.36 -4.19
CA ASP A 127 4.49 -7.09 -3.38
C ASP A 127 5.72 -7.11 -4.28
N VAL A 128 6.21 -5.92 -4.67
CA VAL A 128 7.34 -5.75 -5.59
C VAL A 128 8.63 -6.08 -4.88
N GLY A 129 9.48 -6.88 -5.51
CA GLY A 129 10.80 -7.24 -4.98
C GLY A 129 11.87 -7.15 -6.05
N GLN A 130 13.08 -6.80 -5.64
CA GLN A 130 14.25 -6.86 -6.52
C GLN A 130 14.63 -8.30 -6.84
N HIS A 131 14.78 -8.62 -8.13
CA HIS A 131 15.40 -9.88 -8.57
C HIS A 131 16.92 -9.70 -8.59
N LEU A 132 17.60 -10.25 -7.58
CA LEU A 132 19.03 -9.94 -7.33
C LEU A 132 19.96 -10.24 -8.50
N ASP A 133 19.65 -11.28 -9.29
CA ASP A 133 20.51 -11.69 -10.41
C ASP A 133 20.25 -10.89 -11.69
N LEU A 134 19.10 -10.21 -11.80
CA LEU A 134 18.65 -9.58 -13.05
C LEU A 134 18.48 -8.07 -12.95
N GLU A 135 18.33 -7.53 -11.74
CA GLU A 135 17.98 -6.12 -11.52
C GLU A 135 19.04 -5.42 -10.65
N LYS A 136 19.47 -4.24 -11.07
CA LYS A 136 20.44 -3.41 -10.36
C LYS A 136 19.78 -2.71 -9.14
N PRO A 137 20.57 -2.20 -8.18
CA PRO A 137 20.08 -1.24 -7.19
C PRO A 137 19.33 -0.09 -7.86
N ILE A 138 18.38 0.49 -7.11
CA ILE A 138 17.50 1.51 -7.68
C ILE A 138 18.24 2.84 -7.91
N ASP A 139 17.91 3.49 -9.00
CA ASP A 139 18.22 4.89 -9.28
C ASP A 139 16.97 5.73 -8.97
N GLY A 140 17.05 6.55 -7.92
CA GLY A 140 15.93 7.39 -7.47
C GLY A 140 15.51 8.49 -8.45
N SER A 141 16.30 8.77 -9.49
CA SER A 141 15.98 9.75 -10.55
C SER A 141 15.08 9.18 -11.66
N ARG A 142 14.90 7.87 -11.71
CA ARG A 142 14.14 7.17 -12.74
C ARG A 142 12.79 6.66 -12.19
N PRO A 143 11.78 6.46 -13.05
CA PRO A 143 10.53 5.83 -12.64
C PRO A 143 10.79 4.47 -11.94
N LEU A 144 10.18 4.28 -10.78
CA LEU A 144 10.48 3.13 -9.92
C LEU A 144 10.14 1.80 -10.61
N LEU A 145 8.93 1.69 -11.19
CA LEU A 145 8.47 0.46 -11.83
C LEU A 145 9.15 0.21 -13.19
N SER A 146 9.92 1.17 -13.74
CA SER A 146 10.78 0.92 -14.90
C SER A 146 12.01 0.06 -14.55
N GLN A 147 12.34 -0.06 -13.27
CA GLN A 147 13.54 -0.72 -12.76
C GLN A 147 13.23 -2.05 -12.04
N ARG A 148 11.95 -2.41 -11.95
CA ARG A 148 11.48 -3.64 -11.31
C ARG A 148 10.47 -4.35 -12.19
N SER A 149 10.77 -5.60 -12.47
CA SER A 149 9.95 -6.43 -13.37
C SER A 149 9.31 -7.62 -12.65
N TYR A 150 9.51 -7.77 -11.34
CA TYR A 150 9.06 -8.94 -10.62
C TYR A 150 8.29 -8.57 -9.36
N ALA A 151 7.20 -9.29 -9.11
CA ALA A 151 6.42 -9.14 -7.90
C ALA A 151 5.85 -10.47 -7.41
N TYR A 152 5.61 -10.55 -6.11
CA TYR A 152 4.91 -11.63 -5.45
C TYR A 152 3.44 -11.24 -5.23
N LEU A 153 2.48 -12.04 -5.70
CA LEU A 153 1.05 -11.82 -5.45
C LEU A 153 0.70 -12.23 -4.01
N SER A 154 0.61 -11.25 -3.13
CA SER A 154 0.52 -11.45 -1.69
C SER A 154 -0.85 -11.07 -1.14
N SER A 155 -1.57 -12.05 -0.56
CA SER A 155 -2.82 -11.79 0.13
C SER A 155 -2.67 -10.85 1.35
N ARG A 156 -1.45 -10.69 1.88
CA ARG A 156 -1.15 -9.73 2.93
C ARG A 156 -1.37 -8.29 2.45
N TYR A 157 -1.00 -7.98 1.21
CA TYR A 157 -1.15 -6.65 0.62
C TYR A 157 -2.47 -6.49 -0.17
N THR A 158 -3.32 -7.51 -0.19
CA THR A 158 -4.70 -7.37 -0.62
C THR A 158 -5.49 -6.73 0.54
N LYS A 159 -5.35 -5.42 0.68
CA LYS A 159 -5.89 -4.63 1.78
C LYS A 159 -7.22 -3.97 1.41
N ALA A 160 -8.10 -3.78 2.41
CA ALA A 160 -9.34 -3.02 2.25
C ALA A 160 -9.06 -1.51 2.37
N SER A 161 -8.21 -1.00 1.48
CA SER A 161 -7.66 0.36 1.55
C SER A 161 -8.68 1.46 1.24
N ILE A 162 -9.80 1.16 0.59
CA ILE A 162 -10.78 2.14 0.16
C ILE A 162 -12.05 2.01 1.00
N LEU A 163 -12.43 3.09 1.68
CA LEU A 163 -13.71 3.21 2.40
C LEU A 163 -14.69 4.06 1.60
N ALA A 164 -15.98 3.70 1.64
CA ALA A 164 -17.10 4.50 1.14
C ALA A 164 -18.06 4.95 2.26
N ARG A 165 -17.71 4.68 3.50
CA ARG A 165 -18.46 5.06 4.72
C ARG A 165 -17.50 5.20 5.90
N PRO A 166 -17.86 5.89 6.99
CA PRO A 166 -17.07 6.03 8.20
C PRO A 166 -16.98 4.69 8.94
N LEU A 167 -16.03 3.85 8.55
CA LEU A 167 -15.81 2.50 9.06
C LEU A 167 -14.43 2.38 9.70
N GLN A 168 -14.29 1.43 10.62
CA GLN A 168 -13.05 1.16 11.33
C GLN A 168 -12.18 0.18 10.56
N TRP A 169 -10.97 0.59 10.16
CA TRP A 169 -9.95 -0.35 9.70
C TRP A 169 -9.41 -1.24 10.83
N GLY A 170 -8.99 -2.42 10.49
CA GLY A 170 -8.10 -3.25 11.33
C GLY A 170 -6.64 -2.91 11.06
N SER A 171 -5.74 -3.41 11.92
CA SER A 171 -4.29 -3.17 11.84
C SER A 171 -3.76 -3.29 10.42
N GLY A 172 -2.90 -2.34 10.03
CA GLY A 172 -2.27 -2.27 8.71
C GLY A 172 -3.23 -2.18 7.54
N PHE A 173 -4.45 -1.68 7.73
CA PHE A 173 -5.51 -1.63 6.70
C PHE A 173 -5.93 -3.00 6.14
N HIS A 174 -5.51 -4.11 6.79
CA HIS A 174 -5.72 -5.47 6.25
C HIS A 174 -7.19 -5.88 6.15
N ARG A 175 -8.09 -5.21 6.85
CA ARG A 175 -9.54 -5.46 6.84
C ARG A 175 -10.31 -4.24 7.30
N VAL A 176 -11.61 -4.23 7.05
CA VAL A 176 -12.58 -3.36 7.71
C VAL A 176 -13.34 -4.19 8.72
N LYS A 177 -13.44 -3.71 9.97
CA LYS A 177 -14.09 -4.46 11.06
C LYS A 177 -15.58 -4.61 10.76
N GLY A 178 -16.10 -5.83 10.93
CA GLY A 178 -17.51 -6.14 10.73
C GLY A 178 -17.97 -6.24 9.26
N HIS A 179 -17.08 -5.98 8.29
CA HIS A 179 -17.42 -6.00 6.87
C HIS A 179 -16.54 -6.95 6.07
N ASN A 180 -17.14 -7.57 5.05
CA ASN A 180 -16.40 -8.38 4.10
C ASN A 180 -15.63 -7.50 3.11
N TYR A 181 -14.54 -8.01 2.54
CA TYR A 181 -13.79 -7.36 1.50
C TYR A 181 -14.31 -7.76 0.11
N HIS A 182 -14.09 -6.87 -0.86
CA HIS A 182 -14.30 -7.12 -2.27
C HIS A 182 -13.06 -6.68 -3.06
N ILE A 183 -12.43 -7.63 -3.77
CA ILE A 183 -11.23 -7.35 -4.56
C ILE A 183 -11.66 -6.88 -5.95
N ALA A 184 -11.45 -5.60 -6.23
CA ALA A 184 -11.79 -5.00 -7.51
C ALA A 184 -10.99 -5.61 -8.67
N PRO A 185 -11.59 -5.83 -9.85
CA PRO A 185 -10.84 -6.22 -11.04
C PRO A 185 -9.94 -5.09 -11.52
N GLU A 186 -8.77 -5.43 -12.06
CA GLU A 186 -7.82 -4.46 -12.67
C GLU A 186 -7.40 -3.30 -11.75
N LEU A 187 -7.52 -3.48 -10.43
CA LEU A 187 -7.01 -2.59 -9.39
C LEU A 187 -6.02 -3.35 -8.52
N TYR A 188 -4.83 -2.80 -8.40
CA TYR A 188 -3.70 -3.42 -7.70
C TYR A 188 -3.18 -2.52 -6.59
N LEU A 189 -2.79 -3.10 -5.45
CA LEU A 189 -2.01 -2.41 -4.43
C LEU A 189 -0.55 -2.83 -4.59
N PHE A 190 0.24 -1.95 -5.19
CA PHE A 190 1.68 -2.14 -5.29
C PHE A 190 2.32 -1.75 -3.95
N HIS A 191 2.99 -2.70 -3.31
CA HIS A 191 3.77 -2.50 -2.10
C HIS A 191 5.26 -2.56 -2.44
N LEU A 192 6.00 -1.55 -2.06
CA LEU A 192 7.41 -1.38 -2.41
C LEU A 192 8.37 -1.67 -1.25
N GLY A 193 7.92 -2.30 -0.18
CA GLY A 193 8.73 -2.55 1.00
C GLY A 193 9.95 -3.45 0.79
N GLY A 194 9.90 -4.41 -0.16
CA GLY A 194 11.01 -5.28 -0.57
C GLY A 194 11.65 -4.87 -1.89
N PHE A 195 11.44 -3.67 -2.30
CA PHE A 195 11.70 -3.14 -3.62
C PHE A 195 13.19 -2.98 -3.97
N ASP A 196 14.04 -2.71 -2.97
CA ASP A 196 15.49 -2.58 -3.15
C ASP A 196 16.26 -3.21 -1.99
N TYR A 197 17.25 -4.05 -2.32
CA TYR A 197 18.02 -4.79 -1.33
C TYR A 197 18.92 -3.88 -0.48
N GLU A 198 19.57 -2.90 -1.10
CA GLU A 198 20.48 -2.00 -0.38
C GLU A 198 19.71 -1.06 0.54
N MET A 199 18.55 -0.56 0.13
CA MET A 199 17.67 0.22 1.01
C MET A 199 17.20 -0.61 2.21
N MET A 200 16.77 -1.84 1.97
CA MET A 200 16.36 -2.76 3.04
C MET A 200 17.51 -3.08 3.98
N LYS A 201 18.73 -3.32 3.47
CA LYS A 201 19.93 -3.60 4.28
C LYS A 201 20.27 -2.42 5.20
N ARG A 202 20.17 -1.17 4.71
CA ARG A 202 20.36 0.02 5.54
C ARG A 202 19.32 0.11 6.66
N GLN A 203 18.06 -0.24 6.39
CA GLN A 203 17.02 -0.29 7.42
C GLN A 203 17.28 -1.41 8.45
N LEU A 204 17.81 -2.56 8.03
CA LEU A 204 18.21 -3.68 8.93
C LEU A 204 19.40 -3.32 9.84
N SER A 205 20.28 -2.43 9.41
CA SER A 205 21.41 -1.96 10.24
C SER A 205 21.04 -0.80 11.18
N ASN A 206 19.82 -0.28 11.12
CA ASN A 206 19.35 0.79 12.00
C ASN A 206 18.92 0.21 13.37
N SER A 207 19.77 0.43 14.39
CA SER A 207 19.56 -0.04 15.77
C SER A 207 18.22 0.41 16.37
N ASP A 208 17.78 1.64 16.09
CA ASP A 208 16.54 2.20 16.62
C ASP A 208 15.30 1.50 16.08
N LEU A 209 15.31 1.14 14.78
CA LEU A 209 14.25 0.34 14.18
C LEU A 209 14.20 -1.07 14.78
N LEU A 210 15.36 -1.70 15.00
CA LEU A 210 15.43 -3.03 15.60
C LEU A 210 14.96 -3.03 17.05
N ALA A 211 15.36 -2.04 17.84
CA ALA A 211 14.96 -1.88 19.24
C ALA A 211 13.43 -1.73 19.41
N THR A 212 12.74 -1.17 18.43
CA THR A 212 11.28 -0.98 18.44
C THR A 212 10.50 -2.20 17.93
N GLY A 213 11.16 -3.31 17.61
CA GLY A 213 10.53 -4.57 17.19
C GLY A 213 10.27 -4.69 15.69
N TRP A 214 10.82 -3.80 14.86
CA TRP A 214 10.69 -3.83 13.40
C TRP A 214 11.46 -4.97 12.73
N GLY A 215 12.36 -5.65 13.42
CA GLY A 215 13.18 -6.73 12.86
C GLY A 215 12.36 -7.80 12.11
N LYS A 216 11.21 -8.23 12.67
CA LYS A 216 10.32 -9.19 12.00
C LYS A 216 9.73 -8.66 10.68
N HIS A 217 9.46 -7.37 10.59
CA HIS A 217 8.95 -6.73 9.37
C HIS A 217 10.02 -6.65 8.30
N LEU A 218 11.23 -6.27 8.67
CA LEU A 218 12.38 -6.21 7.77
C LEU A 218 12.77 -7.59 7.23
N HIS A 219 12.74 -8.64 8.06
CA HIS A 219 12.93 -10.02 7.60
C HIS A 219 11.87 -10.47 6.59
N ARG A 220 10.65 -9.98 6.70
CA ARG A 220 9.59 -10.26 5.72
C ARG A 220 9.83 -9.56 4.39
N ARG A 221 10.35 -8.33 4.40
CA ARG A 221 10.77 -7.61 3.19
C ARG A 221 11.90 -8.36 2.48
N ALA A 222 12.92 -8.82 3.22
CA ALA A 222 13.96 -9.71 2.70
C ALA A 222 13.40 -11.00 2.08
N LYS A 223 12.33 -11.54 2.66
CA LYS A 223 11.65 -12.73 2.12
C LYS A 223 11.02 -12.46 0.75
N THR A 224 10.47 -11.28 0.48
CA THR A 224 9.93 -10.93 -0.83
C THR A 224 11.01 -10.94 -1.89
N ILE A 225 12.17 -10.32 -1.62
CA ILE A 225 13.34 -10.36 -2.50
C ILE A 225 13.72 -11.81 -2.82
N ARG A 226 13.88 -12.67 -1.80
CA ARG A 226 14.20 -14.09 -2.01
C ARG A 226 13.15 -14.83 -2.83
N ILE A 227 11.85 -14.53 -2.61
CA ILE A 227 10.76 -15.15 -3.36
C ILE A 227 10.84 -14.78 -4.84
N VAL A 228 11.04 -13.52 -5.18
CA VAL A 228 11.09 -13.07 -6.58
C VAL A 228 12.38 -13.49 -7.27
N THR A 229 13.52 -13.57 -6.56
CA THR A 229 14.79 -14.02 -7.12
C THR A 229 14.78 -15.51 -7.50
N HIS A 230 14.18 -16.37 -6.66
CA HIS A 230 14.21 -17.82 -6.88
C HIS A 230 12.90 -18.41 -7.37
N GLY A 231 11.82 -17.63 -7.40
CA GLY A 231 10.50 -18.08 -7.82
C GLY A 231 10.34 -18.08 -9.34
N LYS A 232 9.69 -19.13 -9.88
CA LYS A 232 9.28 -19.10 -11.28
C LYS A 232 8.27 -17.99 -11.51
N ALA A 233 8.58 -17.06 -12.40
CA ALA A 233 7.69 -15.97 -12.74
C ALA A 233 6.67 -16.39 -13.81
N PHE A 234 5.40 -16.08 -13.57
CA PHE A 234 4.29 -16.32 -14.48
C PHE A 234 3.90 -15.03 -15.22
N GLN A 235 3.17 -15.21 -16.31
CA GLN A 235 2.59 -14.09 -17.05
C GLN A 235 1.51 -13.39 -16.22
N TRP A 236 1.47 -12.05 -16.28
CA TRP A 236 0.62 -11.19 -15.45
C TRP A 236 -0.88 -11.47 -15.64
N ASP A 237 -1.43 -11.20 -16.82
CA ASP A 237 -2.87 -11.04 -17.02
C ASP A 237 -3.70 -12.26 -16.58
N LYS A 238 -3.28 -13.47 -16.96
CA LYS A 238 -3.96 -14.71 -16.55
C LYS A 238 -3.78 -14.99 -15.06
N THR A 239 -2.57 -14.76 -14.56
CA THR A 239 -2.20 -15.10 -13.17
C THR A 239 -2.87 -14.18 -12.18
N VAL A 240 -2.86 -12.85 -12.40
CA VAL A 240 -3.53 -11.90 -11.49
C VAL A 240 -5.05 -12.11 -11.46
N ARG A 241 -5.67 -12.43 -12.59
CA ARG A 241 -7.10 -12.76 -12.66
C ARG A 241 -7.43 -13.99 -11.83
N GLY A 242 -6.67 -15.07 -11.99
CA GLY A 242 -6.84 -16.29 -11.20
C GLY A 242 -6.61 -16.06 -9.72
N MET A 243 -5.54 -15.34 -9.34
CA MET A 243 -5.24 -15.02 -7.95
C MET A 243 -6.27 -14.09 -7.30
N ARG A 244 -6.82 -13.13 -8.05
CA ARG A 244 -7.93 -12.30 -7.57
C ARG A 244 -9.15 -13.18 -7.25
N PHE A 245 -9.50 -14.12 -8.13
CA PHE A 245 -10.62 -15.05 -7.91
C PHE A 245 -10.37 -15.91 -6.66
N ILE A 246 -9.18 -16.52 -6.54
CA ILE A 246 -8.82 -17.34 -5.37
C ILE A 246 -8.91 -16.52 -4.09
N GLN A 247 -8.25 -15.37 -4.02
CA GLN A 247 -8.25 -14.53 -2.81
C GLN A 247 -9.64 -13.94 -2.49
N GLN A 248 -10.52 -13.76 -3.50
CA GLN A 248 -11.89 -13.32 -3.28
C GLN A 248 -12.73 -14.37 -2.56
N TRP A 249 -12.51 -15.65 -2.83
CA TRP A 249 -13.41 -16.72 -2.37
C TRP A 249 -12.80 -17.64 -1.30
N VAL A 250 -11.49 -17.79 -1.27
CA VAL A 250 -10.82 -18.62 -0.26
C VAL A 250 -10.65 -17.85 1.04
N ARG A 251 -11.11 -18.43 2.14
CA ARG A 251 -11.16 -17.84 3.48
C ARG A 251 -10.36 -18.66 4.47
N GLN A 252 -9.68 -17.98 5.39
CA GLN A 252 -9.16 -18.61 6.59
C GLN A 252 -10.30 -18.90 7.57
N LEU A 253 -10.25 -20.05 8.24
CA LEU A 253 -11.04 -20.28 9.43
C LEU A 253 -10.74 -19.14 10.44
N PHE A 254 -11.77 -18.59 11.04
CA PHE A 254 -11.70 -17.48 12.02
C PHE A 254 -11.18 -16.12 11.50
N ALA A 255 -10.86 -15.98 10.22
CA ALA A 255 -10.43 -14.72 9.60
C ALA A 255 -11.09 -14.47 8.23
N TRP A 256 -12.38 -14.74 8.13
CA TRP A 256 -13.18 -14.69 6.90
C TRP A 256 -13.18 -13.31 6.21
N ASN A 257 -12.94 -12.22 6.95
CA ASN A 257 -12.86 -10.86 6.42
C ASN A 257 -11.44 -10.43 5.97
N LYS A 258 -10.52 -11.40 5.87
CA LYS A 258 -9.19 -11.20 5.30
C LYS A 258 -9.00 -12.12 4.10
N PRO A 259 -8.41 -11.63 3.00
CA PRO A 259 -8.03 -12.49 1.90
C PRO A 259 -6.98 -13.51 2.34
N TRP A 260 -7.01 -14.67 1.71
CA TRP A 260 -6.02 -15.71 1.94
C TRP A 260 -5.56 -16.33 0.63
N ASN A 261 -4.30 -16.72 0.59
CA ASN A 261 -3.74 -17.52 -0.48
C ASN A 261 -3.18 -18.81 0.14
N PRO A 262 -3.88 -19.95 0.00
CA PRO A 262 -3.43 -21.23 0.53
C PRO A 262 -2.32 -21.87 -0.30
N PHE A 263 -2.11 -21.38 -1.53
CA PHE A 263 -1.18 -21.95 -2.47
C PHE A 263 0.22 -21.31 -2.39
N TYR A 264 1.14 -21.90 -3.15
CA TYR A 264 2.54 -21.45 -3.22
C TYR A 264 2.66 -19.96 -3.57
N LYS A 265 3.80 -19.41 -3.24
CA LYS A 265 4.17 -18.03 -3.55
C LYS A 265 4.18 -17.83 -5.06
N VAL A 266 3.21 -17.10 -5.55
CA VAL A 266 3.04 -16.86 -6.99
C VAL A 266 3.80 -15.60 -7.36
N VAL A 267 4.88 -15.75 -8.12
CA VAL A 267 5.64 -14.65 -8.69
C VAL A 267 5.10 -14.33 -10.08
N VAL A 268 5.00 -13.06 -10.40
CA VAL A 268 4.58 -12.58 -11.72
C VAL A 268 5.60 -11.61 -12.28
N ARG A 269 5.69 -11.57 -13.62
CA ARG A 269 6.41 -10.52 -14.34
C ARG A 269 5.49 -9.33 -14.54
N ILE A 270 5.89 -8.17 -14.02
CA ILE A 270 5.16 -6.91 -14.17
C ILE A 270 5.26 -6.47 -15.64
N PRO A 271 4.13 -6.21 -16.33
CA PRO A 271 4.15 -5.77 -17.73
C PRO A 271 4.72 -4.36 -17.91
N ASP A 272 5.26 -4.11 -19.08
CA ASP A 272 5.85 -2.82 -19.46
C ASP A 272 4.89 -1.63 -19.36
N ARG A 273 3.58 -1.87 -19.47
CA ARG A 273 2.57 -0.84 -19.33
C ARG A 273 2.56 -0.16 -17.95
N PHE A 274 3.17 -0.77 -16.91
CA PHE A 274 3.28 -0.16 -15.59
C PHE A 274 4.55 0.67 -15.38
N LYS A 275 5.53 0.62 -16.30
CA LYS A 275 6.87 1.19 -16.10
C LYS A 275 6.89 2.68 -15.75
N ASN A 276 5.94 3.45 -16.27
CA ASN A 276 5.89 4.91 -16.11
C ASN A 276 4.82 5.37 -15.12
N VAL A 277 4.28 4.48 -14.29
CA VAL A 277 3.21 4.81 -13.36
C VAL A 277 3.75 5.39 -12.05
N LEU A 278 4.96 4.98 -11.63
CA LEU A 278 5.64 5.44 -10.41
C LEU A 278 7.09 5.80 -10.69
#